data_ca6dcce35ff268578f8ddf81083b56e1
#
_entry.id   ca6dcce35ff268578f8ddf81083b56e1
#
_cell.length_a   1.000
_cell.length_b   1.000
_cell.length_c   1.000
_cell.angle_alpha   90.00
_cell.angle_beta   90.00
_cell.angle_gamma   90.00
#
_symmetry.space_group_name_H-M   'P 1'
#
loop_
_entity.id
_entity.type
_entity.pdbx_description
1 polymer ?
#
loop_
_entity_poly.entity_id
_entity_poly.type
_entity_poly.pdbx_seq_one_letter_code
_entity_poly.pdbx_strand_id
1 'polypeptide(L)'
;MRCCFPAPLAALAGVPNPCEVLRSGALLAPALLKAASAARARLPHHQTVAAVHLELVTLTEDRAIITWYTGVPGTDDGFGHMLPAVTEGEVVYGTHPGRLDRVAGEDRLTAHHHVELTGLEPGQTYYYQARSRGVAARPTTLHLVRGNAAGTSRHGLGSLGGPYSFTTPQPPPGRHLMTLALCNDLHLGETIAGLVTGFPLLRGISQQPGLAPYPEIMSRALVEEARRRGADLLLAAGDISAGGGARDLAEARAILDGFGTHGEEYFVVRGNHDRPGSGDGPGDDGDTFRRGFGGEDEPGYFARDLGGLRLIGLDTYEKPGNGADSGGLGAEQLSWFRGRLRENKDQPTLVFGHHPLFVRDSLFPVAAGQRMGRRQARSIVEAYAATPGVFLHHAGHTHRNKRTLLPHAPHVALQEVGAAKEYPGGFALLRIHTGGYALNFYKARTTEALEWGERSRRMAAGLWPHHALGRSVTDRNSVVFRDLSGITRPTLPSLSAAAPKLHV
;
A
#
# COMPACT_ATOMS: atom_id res chain seq x y z
N MET A 1 1.13 -27.65 -27.23
CA MET A 1 1.93 -26.91 -28.22
C MET A 1 3.17 -26.34 -27.54
N ARG A 2 4.34 -26.82 -27.92
CA ARG A 2 5.63 -26.24 -27.44
C ARG A 2 5.93 -25.01 -28.28
N CYS A 3 5.88 -23.81 -27.67
CA CYS A 3 6.34 -22.59 -28.33
C CYS A 3 7.88 -22.62 -28.38
N CYS A 4 8.44 -23.00 -29.51
CA CYS A 4 9.85 -22.86 -29.82
C CYS A 4 10.08 -21.50 -30.46
N PHE A 5 10.51 -20.51 -29.67
CA PHE A 5 11.22 -19.30 -30.15
C PHE A 5 12.58 -19.27 -29.48
N PRO A 6 13.66 -18.97 -30.26
CA PRO A 6 14.99 -18.96 -29.70
C PRO A 6 15.22 -17.81 -28.73
N ALA A 7 15.80 -18.15 -27.59
CA ALA A 7 16.03 -17.33 -26.41
C ALA A 7 16.93 -16.07 -26.51
N PRO A 8 17.63 -15.75 -27.60
CA PRO A 8 18.58 -14.62 -27.55
C PRO A 8 18.02 -13.24 -27.89
N LEU A 9 16.82 -13.11 -28.46
CA LEU A 9 16.30 -11.79 -28.88
C LEU A 9 15.39 -11.10 -27.86
N ALA A 10 14.87 -11.82 -26.88
CA ALA A 10 14.00 -11.24 -25.84
C ALA A 10 14.78 -10.55 -24.70
N ALA A 11 16.08 -10.74 -24.63
CA ALA A 11 16.94 -10.18 -23.58
C ALA A 11 17.34 -8.71 -23.81
N LEU A 12 17.09 -8.17 -25.00
CA LEU A 12 17.60 -6.85 -25.42
C LEU A 12 16.60 -5.70 -25.32
N ALA A 13 15.33 -5.96 -24.94
CA ALA A 13 14.30 -4.90 -25.02
C ALA A 13 13.43 -4.70 -23.79
N GLY A 14 13.66 -5.36 -22.64
CA GLY A 14 12.76 -5.22 -21.49
C GLY A 14 11.31 -5.65 -21.74
N VAL A 15 11.04 -6.32 -22.87
CA VAL A 15 9.69 -6.81 -23.22
C VAL A 15 9.45 -8.13 -22.50
N PRO A 16 8.32 -8.29 -21.78
CA PRO A 16 7.97 -9.56 -21.14
C PRO A 16 7.88 -10.68 -22.19
N ASN A 17 8.35 -11.87 -21.81
CA ASN A 17 8.30 -13.04 -22.68
C ASN A 17 6.87 -13.27 -23.19
N PRO A 18 6.62 -13.34 -24.51
CA PRO A 18 5.28 -13.54 -25.07
C PRO A 18 4.52 -14.74 -24.49
N CYS A 19 5.22 -15.77 -24.06
CA CYS A 19 4.62 -16.93 -23.38
C CYS A 19 4.15 -16.60 -21.94
N GLU A 20 4.77 -15.67 -21.24
CA GLU A 20 4.28 -15.20 -19.93
C GLU A 20 3.07 -14.28 -20.11
N VAL A 21 3.06 -13.44 -21.13
CA VAL A 21 1.92 -12.59 -21.49
C VAL A 21 0.72 -13.45 -21.90
N LEU A 22 0.92 -14.50 -22.69
CA LEU A 22 -0.15 -15.43 -23.10
C LEU A 22 -0.66 -16.28 -21.93
N ARG A 23 0.22 -16.76 -21.05
CA ARG A 23 -0.21 -17.48 -19.84
C ARG A 23 -1.01 -16.60 -18.88
N SER A 24 -0.65 -15.35 -18.76
CA SER A 24 -1.35 -14.39 -17.92
C SER A 24 -2.65 -13.92 -18.55
N GLY A 25 -2.68 -13.75 -19.88
CA GLY A 25 -3.92 -13.52 -20.62
C GLY A 25 -4.90 -14.68 -20.51
N ALA A 26 -4.40 -15.93 -20.55
CA ALA A 26 -5.21 -17.12 -20.35
C ALA A 26 -5.76 -17.27 -18.92
N LEU A 27 -5.07 -16.74 -17.91
CA LEU A 27 -5.54 -16.69 -16.52
C LEU A 27 -6.48 -15.50 -16.27
N LEU A 28 -6.33 -14.40 -17.02
CA LEU A 28 -7.17 -13.21 -16.92
C LEU A 28 -8.50 -13.36 -17.67
N ALA A 29 -8.53 -14.07 -18.82
CA ALA A 29 -9.74 -14.23 -19.63
C ALA A 29 -10.90 -14.90 -18.87
N PRO A 30 -10.73 -15.99 -18.11
CA PRO A 30 -11.80 -16.56 -17.28
C PRO A 30 -12.24 -15.65 -16.14
N ALA A 31 -11.32 -14.86 -15.58
CA ALA A 31 -11.61 -13.89 -14.51
C ALA A 31 -12.38 -12.68 -15.05
N LEU A 32 -12.03 -12.18 -16.24
CA LEU A 32 -12.76 -11.12 -16.96
C LEU A 32 -14.15 -11.58 -17.40
N LEU A 33 -14.30 -12.81 -17.91
CA LEU A 33 -15.60 -13.38 -18.26
C LEU A 33 -16.48 -13.60 -17.03
N LYS A 34 -15.95 -14.05 -15.92
CA LYS A 34 -16.68 -14.17 -14.65
C LYS A 34 -17.04 -12.81 -14.05
N ALA A 35 -16.14 -11.84 -14.08
CA ALA A 35 -16.42 -10.48 -13.64
C ALA A 35 -17.51 -9.81 -14.50
N ALA A 36 -17.43 -9.95 -15.82
CA ALA A 36 -18.44 -9.46 -16.75
C ALA A 36 -19.81 -10.16 -16.60
N SER A 37 -19.81 -11.45 -16.33
CA SER A 37 -21.03 -12.24 -16.09
C SER A 37 -21.67 -11.89 -14.73
N ALA A 38 -20.88 -11.59 -13.73
CA ALA A 38 -21.35 -11.21 -12.40
C ALA A 38 -21.83 -9.75 -12.33
N ALA A 39 -21.22 -8.84 -13.10
CA ALA A 39 -21.72 -7.47 -13.28
C ALA A 39 -23.11 -7.44 -13.94
N ARG A 40 -23.47 -8.48 -14.71
CA ARG A 40 -24.81 -8.69 -15.26
C ARG A 40 -25.78 -9.39 -14.31
N ALA A 41 -25.35 -9.85 -13.14
CA ALA A 41 -26.27 -10.34 -12.10
C ALA A 41 -27.14 -9.16 -11.65
N ARG A 42 -28.36 -9.10 -12.22
CA ARG A 42 -29.33 -8.02 -12.06
C ARG A 42 -29.52 -7.74 -10.57
N LEU A 43 -29.18 -6.51 -10.14
CA LEU A 43 -29.65 -5.99 -8.87
C LEU A 43 -31.18 -6.08 -8.86
N PRO A 44 -31.83 -6.48 -7.76
CA PRO A 44 -33.27 -6.47 -7.64
C PRO A 44 -33.79 -5.09 -8.03
N HIS A 45 -34.77 -5.03 -8.92
CA HIS A 45 -35.31 -3.79 -9.50
C HIS A 45 -35.94 -2.79 -8.49
N HIS A 46 -35.89 -3.10 -7.19
CA HIS A 46 -36.48 -2.29 -6.13
C HIS A 46 -35.45 -1.65 -5.18
N GLN A 47 -34.16 -1.84 -5.39
CA GLN A 47 -33.14 -1.20 -4.54
C GLN A 47 -32.96 0.27 -4.94
N THR A 48 -33.07 1.16 -3.96
CA THR A 48 -32.88 2.62 -4.15
C THR A 48 -31.41 3.02 -4.28
N VAL A 49 -30.49 2.14 -3.84
CA VAL A 49 -29.03 2.31 -3.94
C VAL A 49 -28.35 0.96 -4.20
N ALA A 50 -27.20 1.01 -4.83
CA ALA A 50 -26.26 -0.11 -4.90
C ALA A 50 -25.17 0.09 -3.86
N ALA A 51 -25.07 -0.77 -2.85
CA ALA A 51 -24.00 -0.77 -1.86
C ALA A 51 -22.97 -1.83 -2.24
N VAL A 52 -21.77 -1.39 -2.67
CA VAL A 52 -20.73 -2.23 -3.28
C VAL A 52 -19.35 -1.94 -2.73
N HIS A 53 -18.34 -2.68 -3.17
CA HIS A 53 -16.94 -2.50 -2.82
C HIS A 53 -16.68 -2.59 -1.31
N LEU A 54 -17.43 -3.47 -0.62
CA LEU A 54 -17.24 -3.72 0.79
C LEU A 54 -15.84 -4.28 1.08
N GLU A 55 -15.13 -3.65 2.00
CA GLU A 55 -13.77 -4.01 2.39
C GLU A 55 -13.57 -3.87 3.90
N LEU A 56 -12.94 -4.86 4.51
CA LEU A 56 -12.33 -4.76 5.84
C LEU A 56 -10.89 -4.27 5.64
N VAL A 57 -10.68 -2.96 5.76
CA VAL A 57 -9.40 -2.31 5.43
C VAL A 57 -8.37 -2.52 6.53
N THR A 58 -8.75 -2.13 7.74
CA THR A 58 -7.88 -2.15 8.92
C THR A 58 -8.44 -3.11 9.95
N LEU A 59 -7.58 -3.85 10.61
CA LEU A 59 -7.94 -4.73 11.71
C LEU A 59 -6.85 -4.71 12.78
N THR A 60 -7.14 -4.11 13.92
CA THR A 60 -6.29 -4.08 15.11
C THR A 60 -6.88 -4.96 16.22
N GLU A 61 -6.22 -4.98 17.35
CA GLU A 61 -6.68 -5.69 18.55
C GLU A 61 -8.01 -5.17 19.11
N ASP A 62 -8.31 -3.88 18.89
CA ASP A 62 -9.45 -3.18 19.49
C ASP A 62 -10.33 -2.44 18.48
N ARG A 63 -9.98 -2.49 17.17
CA ARG A 63 -10.67 -1.74 16.12
C ARG A 63 -10.76 -2.52 14.82
N ALA A 64 -11.79 -2.18 14.03
CA ALA A 64 -11.92 -2.61 12.64
C ALA A 64 -12.43 -1.44 11.78
N ILE A 65 -11.82 -1.21 10.61
CA ILE A 65 -12.30 -0.22 9.66
C ILE A 65 -12.91 -0.93 8.46
N ILE A 66 -14.17 -0.61 8.22
CA ILE A 66 -14.98 -1.17 7.14
C ILE A 66 -15.35 -0.05 6.19
N THR A 67 -15.06 -0.25 4.90
CA THR A 67 -15.37 0.74 3.86
C THR A 67 -16.25 0.11 2.79
N TRP A 68 -17.13 0.92 2.20
CA TRP A 68 -17.93 0.56 1.04
C TRP A 68 -18.35 1.80 0.26
N TYR A 69 -18.86 1.59 -0.92
CA TYR A 69 -19.33 2.65 -1.81
C TYR A 69 -20.82 2.49 -2.09
N THR A 70 -21.55 3.61 -2.18
CA THR A 70 -22.93 3.63 -2.63
C THR A 70 -23.07 4.37 -3.95
N GLY A 71 -23.68 3.70 -4.92
CA GLY A 71 -23.91 4.22 -6.26
C GLY A 71 -25.38 4.14 -6.69
N VAL A 72 -25.70 4.87 -7.76
CA VAL A 72 -27.01 4.83 -8.41
C VAL A 72 -27.10 3.53 -9.21
N PRO A 73 -28.09 2.66 -8.95
CA PRO A 73 -28.27 1.41 -9.68
C PRO A 73 -28.39 1.62 -11.19
N GLY A 74 -27.74 0.76 -11.97
CA GLY A 74 -27.81 0.81 -13.43
C GLY A 74 -26.85 1.81 -14.10
N THR A 75 -26.04 2.52 -13.33
CA THR A 75 -25.04 3.47 -13.87
C THR A 75 -23.61 2.90 -13.89
N ASP A 76 -23.46 1.59 -13.62
CA ASP A 76 -22.15 0.91 -13.67
C ASP A 76 -21.56 0.97 -15.08
N ASP A 77 -20.30 1.40 -15.18
CA ASP A 77 -19.56 1.56 -16.43
C ASP A 77 -18.94 0.25 -16.97
N GLY A 78 -19.19 -0.86 -16.30
CA GLY A 78 -18.61 -2.17 -16.62
C GLY A 78 -17.21 -2.39 -16.00
N PHE A 79 -16.62 -1.38 -15.37
CA PHE A 79 -15.32 -1.44 -14.71
C PHE A 79 -15.43 -1.21 -13.19
N GLY A 80 -16.66 -1.28 -12.65
CA GLY A 80 -16.92 -1.18 -11.22
C GLY A 80 -17.10 0.25 -10.70
N HIS A 81 -17.33 1.23 -11.57
CA HIS A 81 -17.66 2.60 -11.17
C HIS A 81 -19.10 2.93 -11.48
N MET A 82 -19.80 3.51 -10.50
CA MET A 82 -21.17 4.02 -10.62
C MET A 82 -21.23 5.50 -10.27
N LEU A 83 -22.27 6.19 -10.71
CA LEU A 83 -22.55 7.53 -10.22
C LEU A 83 -22.79 7.49 -8.70
N PRO A 84 -22.22 8.44 -7.92
CA PRO A 84 -22.35 8.42 -6.46
C PRO A 84 -23.80 8.61 -6.03
N ALA A 85 -24.21 7.84 -5.03
CA ALA A 85 -25.48 8.01 -4.32
C ALA A 85 -25.17 8.32 -2.85
N VAL A 86 -25.39 9.57 -2.45
CA VAL A 86 -25.14 10.02 -1.08
C VAL A 86 -26.17 9.41 -0.13
N THR A 87 -25.71 8.69 0.89
CA THR A 87 -26.54 8.00 1.88
C THR A 87 -25.94 8.05 3.26
N GLU A 88 -26.72 7.64 4.26
CA GLU A 88 -26.19 7.22 5.56
C GLU A 88 -25.47 5.87 5.42
N GLY A 89 -24.48 5.64 6.31
CA GLY A 89 -23.76 4.38 6.41
C GLY A 89 -23.75 3.85 7.83
N GLU A 90 -24.07 2.57 8.00
CA GLU A 90 -24.00 1.88 9.28
C GLU A 90 -23.37 0.49 9.14
N VAL A 91 -22.74 0.04 10.22
CA VAL A 91 -22.29 -1.35 10.40
C VAL A 91 -22.98 -1.92 11.62
N VAL A 92 -23.83 -2.92 11.41
CA VAL A 92 -24.37 -3.74 12.50
C VAL A 92 -23.41 -4.90 12.75
N TYR A 93 -23.10 -5.18 14.02
CA TYR A 93 -22.12 -6.21 14.38
C TYR A 93 -22.43 -6.86 15.73
N GLY A 94 -21.80 -8.01 15.99
CA GLY A 94 -21.97 -8.75 17.24
C GLY A 94 -21.04 -9.96 17.28
N THR A 95 -21.04 -10.69 18.39
CA THR A 95 -20.21 -11.87 18.60
C THR A 95 -20.87 -13.18 18.14
N HIS A 96 -22.12 -13.11 17.67
CA HIS A 96 -22.87 -14.26 17.17
C HIS A 96 -23.45 -13.97 15.78
N PRO A 97 -23.37 -14.88 14.80
CA PRO A 97 -23.79 -14.62 13.41
C PRO A 97 -25.30 -14.34 13.26
N GLY A 98 -26.11 -14.87 14.16
CA GLY A 98 -27.56 -14.65 14.19
C GLY A 98 -28.01 -13.45 15.03
N ARG A 99 -27.09 -12.73 15.70
CA ARG A 99 -27.38 -11.60 16.55
C ARG A 99 -26.34 -10.49 16.43
N LEU A 100 -26.65 -9.51 15.58
CA LEU A 100 -25.85 -8.31 15.38
C LEU A 100 -26.50 -7.16 16.19
N ASP A 101 -26.18 -7.11 17.47
CA ASP A 101 -26.86 -6.27 18.47
C ASP A 101 -26.12 -4.94 18.76
N ARG A 102 -25.02 -4.68 18.08
CA ARG A 102 -24.27 -3.42 18.15
C ARG A 102 -24.35 -2.69 16.82
N VAL A 103 -24.30 -1.37 16.86
CA VAL A 103 -24.34 -0.51 15.66
C VAL A 103 -23.23 0.53 15.78
N ALA A 104 -22.52 0.75 14.67
CA ALA A 104 -21.65 1.90 14.46
C ALA A 104 -22.05 2.57 13.15
N GLY A 105 -22.06 3.89 13.10
CA GLY A 105 -22.46 4.67 11.93
C GLY A 105 -21.50 5.82 11.65
N GLU A 106 -21.80 6.55 10.60
CA GLU A 106 -21.13 7.81 10.23
C GLU A 106 -22.04 8.99 10.58
N ASP A 107 -21.41 10.09 11.01
CA ASP A 107 -22.13 11.33 11.36
C ASP A 107 -22.55 12.16 10.14
N ARG A 108 -22.15 11.74 8.94
CA ARG A 108 -22.38 12.48 7.68
C ARG A 108 -22.96 11.60 6.59
N LEU A 109 -23.72 12.23 5.70
CA LEU A 109 -24.15 11.60 4.46
C LEU A 109 -23.00 11.60 3.45
N THR A 110 -22.73 10.45 2.83
CA THR A 110 -21.65 10.27 1.85
C THR A 110 -21.97 9.14 0.87
N ALA A 111 -21.22 9.03 -0.21
CA ALA A 111 -21.18 7.86 -1.06
C ALA A 111 -19.96 6.96 -0.75
N HIS A 112 -18.97 7.50 -0.02
CA HIS A 112 -17.72 6.83 0.33
C HIS A 112 -17.67 6.51 1.83
N HIS A 113 -18.29 5.40 2.21
CA HIS A 113 -18.45 5.01 3.60
C HIS A 113 -17.14 4.50 4.23
N HIS A 114 -16.90 4.94 5.46
CA HIS A 114 -15.73 4.59 6.25
C HIS A 114 -16.10 4.52 7.73
N VAL A 115 -16.59 3.37 8.15
CA VAL A 115 -17.02 3.14 9.54
C VAL A 115 -15.90 2.48 10.33
N GLU A 116 -15.55 3.06 11.48
CA GLU A 116 -14.58 2.53 12.43
C GLU A 116 -15.31 1.93 13.63
N LEU A 117 -15.20 0.60 13.77
CA LEU A 117 -15.64 -0.11 14.99
C LEU A 117 -14.54 0.03 16.04
N THR A 118 -14.88 0.44 17.23
CA THR A 118 -13.96 0.66 18.37
C THR A 118 -14.40 -0.12 19.60
N GLY A 119 -13.48 -0.31 20.56
CA GLY A 119 -13.77 -1.03 21.79
C GLY A 119 -14.03 -2.51 21.56
N LEU A 120 -13.35 -3.09 20.56
CA LEU A 120 -13.38 -4.53 20.32
C LEU A 120 -12.44 -5.25 21.28
N GLU A 121 -12.81 -6.48 21.66
CA GLU A 121 -11.98 -7.32 22.52
C GLU A 121 -10.93 -8.08 21.70
N PRO A 122 -9.65 -8.13 22.13
CA PRO A 122 -8.61 -8.90 21.48
C PRO A 122 -8.92 -10.40 21.41
N GLY A 123 -8.63 -11.04 20.28
CA GLY A 123 -8.86 -12.48 20.07
C GLY A 123 -10.33 -12.87 19.88
N GLN A 124 -11.25 -11.89 19.87
CA GLN A 124 -12.68 -12.13 19.70
C GLN A 124 -13.08 -12.16 18.24
N THR A 125 -13.92 -13.13 17.87
CA THR A 125 -14.56 -13.16 16.54
C THR A 125 -15.83 -12.30 16.58
N TYR A 126 -15.91 -11.40 15.60
CA TYR A 126 -17.07 -10.56 15.34
C TYR A 126 -17.69 -10.90 14.00
N TYR A 127 -19.01 -10.80 13.93
CA TYR A 127 -19.83 -10.90 12.72
C TYR A 127 -20.41 -9.52 12.43
N TYR A 128 -20.46 -9.13 11.14
CA TYR A 128 -20.94 -7.81 10.79
C TYR A 128 -21.63 -7.76 9.43
N GLN A 129 -22.42 -6.73 9.23
CA GLN A 129 -23.04 -6.36 7.97
C GLN A 129 -23.01 -4.83 7.84
N ALA A 130 -22.38 -4.31 6.79
CA ALA A 130 -22.46 -2.90 6.44
C ALA A 130 -23.73 -2.64 5.62
N ARG A 131 -24.37 -1.50 5.82
CA ARG A 131 -25.66 -1.16 5.22
C ARG A 131 -25.74 0.32 4.85
N SER A 132 -26.52 0.62 3.79
CA SER A 132 -26.95 1.96 3.43
C SER A 132 -28.39 1.90 2.96
N ARG A 133 -29.26 2.72 3.55
CA ARG A 133 -30.73 2.66 3.33
C ARG A 133 -31.29 1.23 3.43
N GLY A 134 -30.82 0.48 4.43
CA GLY A 134 -31.21 -0.91 4.62
C GLY A 134 -30.62 -1.92 3.61
N VAL A 135 -29.90 -1.45 2.58
CA VAL A 135 -29.26 -2.31 1.59
C VAL A 135 -27.90 -2.78 2.11
N ALA A 136 -27.72 -4.10 2.19
CA ALA A 136 -26.45 -4.70 2.62
C ALA A 136 -25.36 -4.50 1.57
N ALA A 137 -24.21 -3.98 2.00
CA ALA A 137 -23.04 -3.79 1.15
C ALA A 137 -22.35 -5.14 0.81
N ARG A 138 -21.79 -5.21 -0.40
CA ARG A 138 -21.20 -6.42 -0.97
C ARG A 138 -19.76 -6.18 -1.43
N PRO A 139 -18.83 -7.12 -1.23
CA PRO A 139 -17.53 -7.09 -1.88
C PRO A 139 -17.68 -7.16 -3.41
N THR A 140 -16.62 -6.78 -4.14
CA THR A 140 -16.55 -7.09 -5.56
C THR A 140 -16.55 -8.61 -5.76
N THR A 141 -17.13 -9.08 -6.87
CA THR A 141 -17.29 -10.52 -7.14
C THR A 141 -15.98 -11.29 -7.11
N LEU A 142 -14.90 -10.68 -7.60
CA LEU A 142 -13.59 -11.34 -7.61
C LEU A 142 -13.01 -11.45 -6.20
N HIS A 143 -13.26 -10.47 -5.33
CA HIS A 143 -12.92 -10.55 -3.90
C HIS A 143 -13.71 -11.67 -3.19
N LEU A 144 -14.95 -11.92 -3.59
CA LEU A 144 -15.73 -13.05 -3.08
C LEU A 144 -15.13 -14.41 -3.47
N VAL A 145 -14.66 -14.54 -4.71
CA VAL A 145 -14.10 -15.80 -5.24
C VAL A 145 -12.70 -16.08 -4.70
N ARG A 146 -11.87 -15.05 -4.51
CA ARG A 146 -10.49 -15.20 -4.05
C ARG A 146 -10.29 -15.06 -2.55
N GLY A 147 -11.35 -14.70 -1.83
CA GLY A 147 -11.38 -14.60 -0.36
C GLY A 147 -10.85 -13.28 0.20
N ASN A 148 -11.58 -12.72 1.14
CA ASN A 148 -11.11 -11.93 2.26
C ASN A 148 -10.94 -10.41 2.12
N ALA A 149 -11.48 -9.74 1.10
CA ALA A 149 -11.53 -8.28 1.18
C ALA A 149 -12.41 -7.81 2.37
N ALA A 150 -13.47 -8.53 2.68
CA ALA A 150 -14.43 -8.22 3.74
C ALA A 150 -14.37 -9.19 4.94
N GLY A 151 -13.28 -9.92 5.11
CA GLY A 151 -13.19 -10.97 6.11
C GLY A 151 -13.73 -12.32 5.60
N THR A 152 -14.10 -13.21 6.50
CA THR A 152 -14.59 -14.56 6.16
C THR A 152 -16.10 -14.58 6.07
N SER A 153 -16.65 -15.19 5.00
CA SER A 153 -18.08 -15.50 4.91
C SER A 153 -18.32 -16.97 5.20
N ARG A 154 -19.25 -17.28 6.11
CA ARG A 154 -19.63 -18.67 6.44
C ARG A 154 -20.42 -19.37 5.35
N HIS A 155 -21.02 -18.63 4.43
CA HIS A 155 -22.00 -19.17 3.47
C HIS A 155 -21.48 -19.26 2.03
N GLY A 156 -20.19 -19.09 1.80
CA GLY A 156 -19.59 -19.19 0.47
C GLY A 156 -20.17 -18.18 -0.52
N LEU A 157 -20.20 -18.53 -1.80
CA LEU A 157 -20.68 -17.68 -2.90
C LEU A 157 -22.19 -17.37 -2.86
N GLY A 158 -22.97 -18.04 -2.03
CA GLY A 158 -24.42 -17.88 -1.94
C GLY A 158 -24.90 -16.72 -1.06
N SER A 159 -24.06 -16.17 -0.21
CA SER A 159 -24.45 -15.13 0.76
C SER A 159 -23.83 -13.78 0.39
N LEU A 160 -24.40 -13.13 -0.60
CA LEU A 160 -23.89 -11.85 -1.12
C LEU A 160 -24.08 -10.64 -0.16
N GLY A 161 -24.80 -10.80 0.94
CA GLY A 161 -25.11 -9.70 1.87
C GLY A 161 -24.55 -9.84 3.28
N GLY A 162 -23.73 -10.85 3.57
CA GLY A 162 -23.22 -11.12 4.92
C GLY A 162 -24.14 -12.00 5.79
N PRO A 163 -23.90 -12.16 7.09
CA PRO A 163 -22.82 -11.47 7.81
C PRO A 163 -21.43 -12.00 7.46
N TYR A 164 -20.50 -11.07 7.34
CA TYR A 164 -19.07 -11.37 7.25
C TYR A 164 -18.49 -11.48 8.65
N SER A 165 -17.28 -12.04 8.78
CA SER A 165 -16.63 -12.15 10.08
C SER A 165 -15.15 -11.83 10.01
N PHE A 166 -14.63 -11.36 11.12
CA PHE A 166 -13.21 -11.21 11.39
C PHE A 166 -12.91 -11.59 12.84
N THR A 167 -11.66 -11.91 13.13
CA THR A 167 -11.18 -12.10 14.50
C THR A 167 -10.10 -11.06 14.75
N THR A 168 -10.28 -10.26 15.81
CA THR A 168 -9.27 -9.30 16.26
C THR A 168 -8.00 -10.05 16.67
N PRO A 169 -6.80 -9.59 16.30
CA PRO A 169 -5.57 -10.22 16.76
C PRO A 169 -5.33 -9.96 18.24
N GLN A 170 -4.46 -10.77 18.85
CA GLN A 170 -3.85 -10.42 20.12
C GLN A 170 -2.80 -9.33 19.89
N PRO A 171 -2.70 -8.28 20.72
CA PRO A 171 -1.66 -7.27 20.60
C PRO A 171 -0.29 -7.86 20.94
N PRO A 172 0.81 -7.28 20.43
CA PRO A 172 2.13 -7.61 20.94
C PRO A 172 2.21 -7.29 22.42
N PRO A 173 2.82 -8.16 23.25
CA PRO A 173 2.92 -7.90 24.69
C PRO A 173 3.90 -6.77 25.00
N GLY A 174 3.76 -6.22 26.20
CA GLY A 174 4.66 -5.22 26.73
C GLY A 174 4.31 -3.78 26.35
N ARG A 175 5.27 -2.89 26.56
CA ARG A 175 5.07 -1.44 26.42
C ARG A 175 5.18 -1.03 24.95
N HIS A 176 4.27 -0.16 24.49
CA HIS A 176 4.41 0.54 23.21
C HIS A 176 5.63 1.47 23.24
N LEU A 177 6.43 1.44 22.17
CA LEU A 177 7.68 2.16 22.05
C LEU A 177 7.58 3.33 21.06
N MET A 178 7.12 3.05 19.84
CA MET A 178 6.96 4.05 18.78
C MET A 178 6.00 3.55 17.70
N THR A 179 5.50 4.48 16.89
CA THR A 179 4.65 4.22 15.72
C THR A 179 5.27 4.83 14.48
N LEU A 180 5.48 4.03 13.43
CA LEU A 180 5.99 4.48 12.14
C LEU A 180 4.90 4.41 11.07
N ALA A 181 4.74 5.47 10.28
CA ALA A 181 3.97 5.43 9.04
C ALA A 181 4.87 4.97 7.88
N LEU A 182 4.47 3.92 7.18
CA LEU A 182 5.16 3.36 6.02
C LEU A 182 4.35 3.70 4.77
N CYS A 183 4.92 4.47 3.84
CA CYS A 183 4.29 4.83 2.57
C CYS A 183 5.29 4.73 1.41
N ASN A 184 4.80 4.81 0.19
CA ASN A 184 5.56 4.73 -1.04
C ASN A 184 4.71 5.19 -2.22
N ASP A 185 5.33 5.38 -3.38
CA ASP A 185 4.67 5.63 -4.65
C ASP A 185 3.73 6.84 -4.56
N LEU A 186 4.30 8.03 -4.25
CA LEU A 186 3.58 9.30 -4.18
C LEU A 186 3.38 9.88 -5.58
N HIS A 187 4.39 9.77 -6.46
CA HIS A 187 4.41 10.19 -7.85
C HIS A 187 3.97 11.64 -8.10
N LEU A 188 4.46 12.61 -7.31
CA LEU A 188 4.17 14.02 -7.56
C LEU A 188 4.51 14.39 -9.01
N GLY A 189 3.60 15.13 -9.67
CA GLY A 189 3.70 15.46 -11.08
C GLY A 189 3.05 14.47 -12.03
N GLU A 190 2.59 13.29 -11.58
CA GLU A 190 1.84 12.36 -12.43
C GLU A 190 0.44 12.89 -12.76
N THR A 191 0.06 12.81 -14.03
CA THR A 191 -1.25 13.31 -14.50
C THR A 191 -2.21 12.20 -14.92
N ILE A 192 -1.70 11.00 -15.18
CA ILE A 192 -2.48 9.85 -15.64
C ILE A 192 -2.04 8.60 -14.88
N ALA A 193 -2.90 8.09 -14.00
CA ALA A 193 -2.65 6.86 -13.26
C ALA A 193 -2.93 5.61 -14.09
N GLY A 194 -2.16 4.54 -13.88
CA GLY A 194 -2.41 3.23 -14.47
C GLY A 194 -2.12 3.14 -15.96
N LEU A 195 -1.33 4.07 -16.51
CA LEU A 195 -0.90 4.01 -17.90
C LEU A 195 0.19 2.94 -18.06
N VAL A 196 -0.14 1.85 -18.78
CA VAL A 196 0.85 0.84 -19.15
C VAL A 196 1.19 1.01 -20.62
N THR A 197 2.41 1.48 -20.89
CA THR A 197 2.91 1.69 -22.25
C THR A 197 2.86 0.37 -23.04
N GLY A 198 2.27 0.39 -24.24
CA GLY A 198 2.17 -0.80 -25.11
C GLY A 198 0.89 -1.65 -24.94
N PHE A 199 -0.01 -1.29 -24.03
CA PHE A 199 -1.32 -1.96 -23.87
C PHE A 199 -2.47 -0.98 -24.15
N PRO A 200 -2.93 -0.83 -25.40
CA PRO A 200 -3.95 0.18 -25.78
C PRO A 200 -5.32 -0.02 -25.10
N LEU A 201 -5.59 -1.20 -24.53
CA LEU A 201 -6.82 -1.48 -23.77
C LEU A 201 -6.76 -1.04 -22.31
N LEU A 202 -5.57 -0.74 -21.77
CA LEU A 202 -5.39 -0.25 -20.41
C LEU A 202 -5.26 1.27 -20.45
N ARG A 203 -6.39 1.95 -20.63
CA ARG A 203 -6.45 3.42 -20.57
C ARG A 203 -6.16 3.86 -19.14
N GLY A 204 -5.24 4.81 -19.00
CA GLY A 204 -5.00 5.48 -17.73
C GLY A 204 -6.21 6.32 -17.30
N ILE A 205 -6.21 6.72 -16.04
CA ILE A 205 -7.27 7.51 -15.42
C ILE A 205 -6.69 8.85 -14.97
N SER A 206 -7.29 9.95 -15.42
CA SER A 206 -6.92 11.31 -15.02
C SER A 206 -7.82 11.85 -13.92
N GLN A 207 -7.33 12.85 -13.21
CA GLN A 207 -8.11 13.63 -12.26
C GLN A 207 -9.27 14.36 -12.96
N GLN A 208 -10.30 14.69 -12.21
CA GLN A 208 -11.40 15.51 -12.68
C GLN A 208 -10.90 16.96 -12.91
N PRO A 209 -11.33 17.60 -14.01
CA PRO A 209 -10.99 19.00 -14.25
C PRO A 209 -11.45 19.91 -13.09
N GLY A 210 -10.59 20.87 -12.72
CA GLY A 210 -10.87 21.83 -11.66
C GLY A 210 -10.46 21.39 -10.25
N LEU A 211 -10.03 20.14 -10.06
CA LEU A 211 -9.43 19.67 -8.82
C LEU A 211 -7.90 19.76 -8.88
N ALA A 212 -7.26 19.83 -7.72
CA ALA A 212 -5.81 19.69 -7.60
C ALA A 212 -5.34 18.32 -8.16
N PRO A 213 -4.07 18.17 -8.56
CA PRO A 213 -3.53 16.89 -9.00
C PRO A 213 -3.75 15.81 -7.94
N TYR A 214 -4.15 14.62 -8.37
CA TYR A 214 -4.44 13.53 -7.44
C TYR A 214 -3.25 13.10 -6.58
N PRO A 215 -1.98 13.13 -7.05
CA PRO A 215 -0.84 12.78 -6.20
C PRO A 215 -0.69 13.77 -5.04
N GLU A 216 -0.96 15.05 -5.28
CA GLU A 216 -0.95 16.08 -4.25
C GLU A 216 -2.06 15.85 -3.21
N ILE A 217 -3.31 15.68 -3.67
CA ILE A 217 -4.46 15.37 -2.79
C ILE A 217 -4.17 14.16 -1.91
N MET A 218 -3.72 13.07 -2.51
CA MET A 218 -3.46 11.82 -1.80
C MET A 218 -2.31 11.93 -0.80
N SER A 219 -1.23 12.61 -1.18
CA SER A 219 -0.05 12.77 -0.31
C SER A 219 -0.35 13.67 0.87
N ARG A 220 -1.08 14.79 0.68
CA ARG A 220 -1.51 15.66 1.77
C ARG A 220 -2.46 14.93 2.74
N ALA A 221 -3.44 14.22 2.20
CA ALA A 221 -4.37 13.43 3.01
C ALA A 221 -3.69 12.31 3.79
N LEU A 222 -2.64 11.70 3.21
CA LEU A 222 -1.81 10.69 3.88
C LEU A 222 -1.06 11.30 5.07
N VAL A 223 -0.38 12.42 4.86
CA VAL A 223 0.39 13.11 5.92
C VAL A 223 -0.53 13.52 7.07
N GLU A 224 -1.69 14.10 6.76
CA GLU A 224 -2.69 14.47 7.75
C GLU A 224 -3.17 13.26 8.56
N GLU A 225 -3.54 12.16 7.89
CA GLU A 225 -4.05 10.96 8.54
C GLU A 225 -2.98 10.25 9.37
N ALA A 226 -1.71 10.21 8.90
CA ALA A 226 -0.61 9.62 9.64
C ALA A 226 -0.36 10.39 10.96
N ARG A 227 -0.36 11.74 10.92
CA ARG A 227 -0.25 12.58 12.11
C ARG A 227 -1.44 12.40 13.05
N ARG A 228 -2.65 12.41 12.52
CA ARG A 228 -3.89 12.22 13.30
C ARG A 228 -3.90 10.88 14.03
N ARG A 229 -3.27 9.85 13.46
CA ARG A 229 -3.13 8.53 14.08
C ARG A 229 -1.91 8.40 14.98
N GLY A 230 -1.18 9.48 15.22
CA GLY A 230 -0.06 9.52 16.16
C GLY A 230 1.18 8.79 15.66
N ALA A 231 1.47 8.83 14.36
CA ALA A 231 2.76 8.37 13.87
C ALA A 231 3.89 9.28 14.38
N ASP A 232 4.90 8.68 15.01
CA ASP A 232 6.10 9.36 15.49
C ASP A 232 7.09 9.63 14.34
N LEU A 233 7.12 8.71 13.34
CA LEU A 233 8.02 8.75 12.19
C LEU A 233 7.26 8.41 10.91
N LEU A 234 7.74 8.92 9.75
CA LEU A 234 7.25 8.53 8.44
C LEU A 234 8.41 8.05 7.55
N LEU A 235 8.23 6.90 6.90
CA LEU A 235 9.17 6.32 5.94
C LEU A 235 8.50 6.29 4.55
N ALA A 236 9.11 7.01 3.58
CA ALA A 236 8.65 7.02 2.19
C ALA A 236 9.60 6.20 1.31
N ALA A 237 9.13 5.03 0.87
CA ALA A 237 9.94 4.04 0.16
C ALA A 237 9.93 4.25 -1.36
N GLY A 238 10.33 5.44 -1.82
CA GLY A 238 10.60 5.76 -3.23
C GLY A 238 9.39 6.08 -4.09
N ASP A 239 9.67 6.42 -5.35
CA ASP A 239 8.74 6.97 -6.32
C ASP A 239 7.99 8.18 -5.75
N ILE A 240 8.79 9.14 -5.28
CA ILE A 240 8.32 10.37 -4.67
C ILE A 240 7.77 11.30 -5.75
N SER A 241 8.44 11.35 -6.90
CA SER A 241 8.04 12.08 -8.10
C SER A 241 7.69 11.13 -9.25
N ALA A 242 7.01 11.64 -10.27
CA ALA A 242 6.67 10.89 -11.47
C ALA A 242 7.85 10.73 -12.45
N GLY A 243 8.86 11.59 -12.36
CA GLY A 243 9.96 11.60 -13.33
C GLY A 243 11.26 12.26 -12.85
N GLY A 244 11.43 12.48 -11.53
CA GLY A 244 12.63 13.10 -10.97
C GLY A 244 12.76 14.60 -11.21
N GLY A 245 11.69 15.28 -11.65
CA GLY A 245 11.68 16.72 -11.89
C GLY A 245 11.90 17.50 -10.60
N ALA A 246 12.73 18.56 -10.65
CA ALA A 246 13.06 19.36 -9.47
C ALA A 246 11.84 20.00 -8.83
N ARG A 247 10.87 20.46 -9.64
CA ARG A 247 9.61 21.02 -9.18
C ARG A 247 8.78 20.00 -8.39
N ASP A 248 8.61 18.80 -8.95
CA ASP A 248 7.78 17.75 -8.33
C ASP A 248 8.41 17.25 -7.03
N LEU A 249 9.75 17.15 -6.99
CA LEU A 249 10.48 16.79 -5.76
C LEU A 249 10.40 17.90 -4.71
N ALA A 250 10.44 19.18 -5.11
CA ALA A 250 10.27 20.30 -4.17
C ALA A 250 8.84 20.33 -3.61
N GLU A 251 7.83 20.07 -4.42
CA GLU A 251 6.44 19.95 -3.97
C GLU A 251 6.25 18.77 -3.01
N ALA A 252 6.81 17.61 -3.35
CA ALA A 252 6.81 16.43 -2.48
C ALA A 252 7.46 16.74 -1.13
N ARG A 253 8.62 17.44 -1.16
CA ARG A 253 9.32 17.88 0.04
C ARG A 253 8.44 18.76 0.90
N ALA A 254 7.80 19.77 0.32
CA ALA A 254 6.90 20.69 1.03
C ALA A 254 5.69 19.97 1.66
N ILE A 255 5.15 18.94 1.01
CA ILE A 255 4.07 18.12 1.56
C ILE A 255 4.57 17.27 2.73
N LEU A 256 5.72 16.61 2.58
CA LEU A 256 6.31 15.76 3.62
C LEU A 256 6.81 16.57 4.83
N ASP A 257 7.31 17.79 4.63
CA ASP A 257 7.64 18.74 5.70
C ASP A 257 6.40 19.12 6.55
N GLY A 258 5.19 18.92 6.01
CA GLY A 258 3.93 18.96 6.78
C GLY A 258 3.83 17.84 7.83
N PHE A 259 4.56 16.75 7.70
CA PHE A 259 4.68 15.72 8.72
C PHE A 259 5.67 16.10 9.82
N GLY A 260 6.85 16.58 9.45
CA GLY A 260 7.94 16.92 10.38
C GLY A 260 9.22 17.28 9.63
N THR A 261 10.37 17.15 10.29
CA THR A 261 11.70 17.48 9.76
C THR A 261 12.31 16.28 9.02
N HIS A 262 12.78 16.51 7.78
CA HIS A 262 13.52 15.48 7.02
C HIS A 262 14.81 15.07 7.72
N GLY A 263 15.04 13.75 7.78
CA GLY A 263 16.22 13.16 8.44
C GLY A 263 16.08 13.01 9.96
N GLU A 264 14.98 13.51 10.54
CA GLU A 264 14.65 13.41 11.96
C GLU A 264 13.30 12.71 12.17
N GLU A 265 12.21 13.25 11.62
CA GLU A 265 10.85 12.74 11.79
C GLU A 265 10.35 12.02 10.54
N TYR A 266 10.91 12.31 9.37
CA TYR A 266 10.65 11.49 8.20
C TYR A 266 11.91 11.21 7.37
N PHE A 267 11.90 10.06 6.70
CA PHE A 267 13.00 9.56 5.90
C PHE A 267 12.49 9.11 4.55
N VAL A 268 13.29 9.36 3.50
CA VAL A 268 12.93 9.06 2.11
C VAL A 268 14.05 8.27 1.46
N VAL A 269 13.72 7.31 0.62
CA VAL A 269 14.65 6.66 -0.31
C VAL A 269 14.17 6.82 -1.74
N ARG A 270 15.08 6.73 -2.70
CA ARG A 270 14.77 6.89 -4.12
C ARG A 270 14.07 5.66 -4.71
N GLY A 271 13.10 5.90 -5.62
CA GLY A 271 12.52 4.91 -6.51
C GLY A 271 13.02 5.02 -7.96
N ASN A 272 12.47 4.20 -8.86
CA ASN A 272 12.88 4.22 -10.25
C ASN A 272 12.32 5.41 -11.05
N HIS A 273 11.25 6.03 -10.58
CA HIS A 273 10.70 7.28 -11.13
C HIS A 273 11.50 8.52 -10.71
N ASP A 274 12.20 8.48 -9.59
CA ASP A 274 13.05 9.56 -9.09
C ASP A 274 14.44 9.54 -9.79
N ARG A 275 14.46 9.49 -11.11
CA ARG A 275 15.66 9.23 -11.92
C ARG A 275 16.62 10.42 -11.94
N PRO A 276 17.95 10.20 -11.85
CA PRO A 276 18.92 11.24 -12.13
C PRO A 276 18.78 11.75 -13.57
N GLY A 277 18.91 13.05 -13.79
CA GLY A 277 18.98 13.65 -15.12
C GLY A 277 17.66 13.73 -15.89
N SER A 278 16.51 13.48 -15.26
CA SER A 278 15.19 13.74 -15.85
C SER A 278 14.69 15.17 -15.53
N GLY A 279 15.61 16.13 -15.40
CA GLY A 279 15.32 17.53 -15.11
C GLY A 279 14.50 18.21 -16.23
N ASP A 280 13.82 19.30 -15.88
CA ASP A 280 12.90 20.04 -16.74
C ASP A 280 13.57 20.80 -17.91
N GLY A 281 14.85 20.58 -18.19
CA GLY A 281 15.58 21.27 -19.26
C GLY A 281 16.82 20.55 -19.78
N PRO A 282 17.23 20.83 -21.03
CA PRO A 282 18.48 20.33 -21.56
C PRO A 282 19.65 20.96 -20.78
N GLY A 283 20.40 20.13 -20.02
CA GLY A 283 21.61 20.54 -19.31
C GLY A 283 21.61 20.41 -17.80
N ASP A 284 20.52 19.92 -17.15
CA ASP A 284 20.56 19.59 -15.72
C ASP A 284 21.12 18.17 -15.54
N ASP A 285 22.45 18.05 -15.47
CA ASP A 285 23.17 16.77 -15.27
C ASP A 285 23.21 16.36 -13.79
N GLY A 286 22.58 17.11 -12.88
CA GLY A 286 22.59 16.87 -11.45
C GLY A 286 21.53 15.84 -11.00
N ASP A 287 21.82 15.15 -9.89
CA ASP A 287 20.87 14.27 -9.20
C ASP A 287 19.87 15.11 -8.41
N THR A 288 18.74 15.42 -9.03
CA THR A 288 17.65 16.25 -8.45
C THR A 288 17.09 15.64 -7.18
N PHE A 289 17.02 14.30 -7.08
CA PHE A 289 16.57 13.62 -5.87
C PHE A 289 17.53 13.86 -4.70
N ARG A 290 18.84 13.72 -4.93
CA ARG A 290 19.86 14.02 -3.89
C ARG A 290 19.80 15.47 -3.45
N ARG A 291 19.63 16.41 -4.35
CA ARG A 291 19.46 17.83 -4.00
C ARG A 291 18.22 18.10 -3.16
N GLY A 292 17.13 17.36 -3.41
CA GLY A 292 15.86 17.51 -2.68
C GLY A 292 15.86 16.84 -1.31
N PHE A 293 16.46 15.63 -1.19
CA PHE A 293 16.35 14.77 -0.01
C PHE A 293 17.70 14.27 0.55
N GLY A 294 18.81 14.83 0.13
CA GLY A 294 20.16 14.49 0.64
C GLY A 294 21.10 15.64 0.41
N GLY A 295 22.40 15.40 0.50
CA GLY A 295 23.44 16.27 0.00
C GLY A 295 23.94 15.80 -1.37
N GLU A 296 24.40 16.70 -2.21
CA GLU A 296 24.96 16.32 -3.52
C GLU A 296 26.12 15.31 -3.38
N ASP A 297 26.89 15.43 -2.30
CA ASP A 297 28.04 14.57 -1.98
C ASP A 297 27.68 13.35 -1.11
N GLU A 298 26.43 13.23 -0.64
CA GLU A 298 26.03 12.12 0.21
C GLU A 298 25.47 10.95 -0.63
N PRO A 299 25.75 9.68 -0.23
CA PRO A 299 25.12 8.54 -0.88
C PRO A 299 23.61 8.58 -0.66
N GLY A 300 22.85 8.08 -1.67
CA GLY A 300 21.38 7.98 -1.57
C GLY A 300 20.88 6.91 -0.59
N TYR A 301 21.77 6.29 0.18
CA TYR A 301 21.48 5.27 1.19
C TYR A 301 22.08 5.67 2.55
N PHE A 302 21.45 5.24 3.63
CA PHE A 302 21.84 5.65 4.97
C PHE A 302 21.51 4.61 6.05
N ALA A 303 22.10 4.76 7.21
CA ALA A 303 21.69 4.12 8.46
C ALA A 303 21.54 5.17 9.56
N ARG A 304 20.49 5.01 10.40
CA ARG A 304 20.25 5.85 11.59
C ARG A 304 19.97 4.94 12.77
N ASP A 305 20.43 5.35 13.94
CA ASP A 305 20.02 4.73 15.21
C ASP A 305 18.94 5.62 15.85
N LEU A 306 17.79 5.03 16.09
CA LEU A 306 16.62 5.70 16.65
C LEU A 306 16.28 5.05 18.00
N GLY A 307 17.09 5.33 19.01
CA GLY A 307 16.90 4.77 20.34
C GLY A 307 17.04 3.24 20.36
N GLY A 308 18.08 2.71 19.72
CA GLY A 308 18.33 1.26 19.62
C GLY A 308 17.64 0.57 18.44
N LEU A 309 16.66 1.21 17.78
CA LEU A 309 16.19 0.78 16.48
C LEU A 309 17.15 1.24 15.39
N ARG A 310 17.79 0.30 14.69
CA ARG A 310 18.54 0.62 13.48
C ARG A 310 17.59 0.74 12.29
N LEU A 311 17.54 1.93 11.69
CA LEU A 311 16.84 2.18 10.44
C LEU A 311 17.86 2.20 9.29
N ILE A 312 17.63 1.42 8.23
CA ILE A 312 18.48 1.41 7.03
C ILE A 312 17.62 1.75 5.82
N GLY A 313 17.93 2.85 5.15
CA GLY A 313 17.39 3.23 3.85
C GLY A 313 18.32 2.78 2.72
N LEU A 314 17.78 2.07 1.74
CA LEU A 314 18.52 1.56 0.58
C LEU A 314 18.11 2.31 -0.69
N ASP A 315 19.10 2.82 -1.43
CA ASP A 315 18.90 3.28 -2.81
C ASP A 315 18.89 2.08 -3.74
N THR A 316 17.71 1.55 -4.00
CA THR A 316 17.53 0.36 -4.81
C THR A 316 17.57 0.65 -6.33
N TYR A 317 17.70 1.92 -6.72
CA TYR A 317 17.87 2.34 -8.11
C TYR A 317 19.36 2.51 -8.50
N GLU A 318 20.26 2.46 -7.54
CA GLU A 318 21.71 2.54 -7.77
C GLU A 318 22.21 1.29 -8.52
N LYS A 319 21.96 1.23 -9.82
CA LYS A 319 22.46 0.18 -10.69
C LYS A 319 23.13 0.77 -11.93
N PRO A 320 24.25 0.23 -12.39
CA PRO A 320 24.77 0.55 -13.70
C PRO A 320 23.82 0.00 -14.77
N GLY A 321 23.39 0.83 -15.71
CA GLY A 321 22.70 0.38 -16.94
C GLY A 321 21.30 0.96 -17.16
N ASN A 322 20.75 0.58 -18.17
CA ASN A 322 19.69 0.93 -19.11
C ASN A 322 18.27 1.27 -18.59
N GLY A 323 18.10 1.93 -17.48
CA GLY A 323 16.77 2.48 -17.12
C GLY A 323 15.60 1.50 -17.05
N ALA A 324 15.84 0.20 -16.93
CA ALA A 324 14.78 -0.77 -16.70
C ALA A 324 14.23 -0.60 -15.28
N ASP A 325 12.94 -0.86 -15.09
CA ASP A 325 12.24 -0.70 -13.79
C ASP A 325 12.63 -1.72 -12.72
N SER A 326 13.68 -2.50 -12.91
CA SER A 326 14.18 -3.47 -11.94
C SER A 326 15.21 -2.86 -10.99
N GLY A 327 15.10 -3.15 -9.70
CA GLY A 327 16.00 -2.65 -8.67
C GLY A 327 17.35 -3.37 -8.62
N GLY A 328 18.33 -2.69 -8.00
CA GLY A 328 19.65 -3.20 -7.71
C GLY A 328 20.39 -2.33 -6.72
N LEU A 329 21.46 -2.86 -6.12
CA LEU A 329 22.42 -2.11 -5.33
C LEU A 329 23.76 -2.09 -6.04
N GLY A 330 24.48 -0.98 -5.98
CA GLY A 330 25.89 -0.92 -6.37
C GLY A 330 26.75 -1.80 -5.46
N ALA A 331 27.93 -2.18 -5.93
CA ALA A 331 28.82 -3.05 -5.15
C ALA A 331 29.25 -2.38 -3.82
N GLU A 332 29.46 -1.08 -3.84
CA GLU A 332 29.82 -0.28 -2.67
C GLU A 332 28.68 -0.29 -1.64
N GLN A 333 27.46 0.05 -2.05
CA GLN A 333 26.28 0.04 -1.17
C GLN A 333 26.04 -1.36 -0.58
N LEU A 334 26.15 -2.42 -1.39
CA LEU A 334 25.98 -3.79 -0.90
C LEU A 334 27.04 -4.16 0.15
N SER A 335 28.30 -3.75 -0.07
CA SER A 335 29.40 -3.96 0.89
C SER A 335 29.14 -3.20 2.20
N TRP A 336 28.78 -1.92 2.10
CA TRP A 336 28.41 -1.07 3.22
C TRP A 336 27.23 -1.66 4.01
N PHE A 337 26.17 -2.05 3.32
CA PHE A 337 24.98 -2.64 3.93
C PHE A 337 25.32 -3.89 4.76
N ARG A 338 26.11 -4.79 4.19
CA ARG A 338 26.59 -5.98 4.90
C ARG A 338 27.50 -5.63 6.07
N GLY A 339 28.31 -4.58 5.94
CA GLY A 339 29.13 -4.02 7.01
C GLY A 339 28.27 -3.57 8.19
N ARG A 340 27.27 -2.74 7.92
CA ARG A 340 26.34 -2.22 8.93
C ARG A 340 25.60 -3.32 9.69
N LEU A 341 25.15 -4.37 8.99
CA LEU A 341 24.48 -5.49 9.65
C LEU A 341 25.42 -6.30 10.55
N ARG A 342 26.72 -6.38 10.19
CA ARG A 342 27.72 -7.13 10.98
C ARG A 342 28.16 -6.41 12.25
N GLU A 343 28.06 -5.09 12.33
CA GLU A 343 28.46 -4.30 13.52
C GLU A 343 27.72 -4.75 14.78
N ASN A 344 26.43 -5.00 14.68
CA ASN A 344 25.63 -5.60 15.73
C ASN A 344 24.50 -6.41 15.10
N LYS A 345 24.61 -7.71 15.13
CA LYS A 345 23.66 -8.65 14.48
C LYS A 345 22.33 -8.74 15.18
N ASP A 346 22.31 -8.44 16.47
CA ASP A 346 21.11 -8.60 17.31
C ASP A 346 20.34 -7.29 17.46
N GLN A 347 20.91 -6.17 17.01
CA GLN A 347 20.22 -4.87 17.07
C GLN A 347 18.93 -4.91 16.25
N PRO A 348 17.78 -4.58 16.85
CA PRO A 348 16.54 -4.45 16.12
C PRO A 348 16.70 -3.55 14.89
N THR A 349 16.47 -4.10 13.70
CA THR A 349 16.75 -3.42 12.44
C THR A 349 15.54 -3.47 11.51
N LEU A 350 15.11 -2.30 11.05
CA LEU A 350 14.16 -2.10 9.97
C LEU A 350 14.91 -1.62 8.73
N VAL A 351 14.71 -2.29 7.62
CA VAL A 351 15.27 -1.91 6.31
C VAL A 351 14.13 -1.45 5.42
N PHE A 352 14.33 -0.41 4.63
CA PHE A 352 13.38 -0.03 3.60
C PHE A 352 14.09 0.39 2.32
N GLY A 353 13.43 0.15 1.20
CA GLY A 353 13.90 0.49 -0.15
C GLY A 353 12.74 0.31 -1.12
N HIS A 354 12.82 0.91 -2.31
CA HIS A 354 11.68 0.96 -3.20
C HIS A 354 11.32 -0.42 -3.78
N HIS A 355 12.30 -1.11 -4.37
CA HIS A 355 12.03 -2.38 -5.08
C HIS A 355 11.96 -3.56 -4.11
N PRO A 356 10.91 -4.40 -4.18
CA PRO A 356 10.82 -5.61 -3.38
C PRO A 356 11.88 -6.64 -3.79
N LEU A 357 12.37 -7.42 -2.84
CA LEU A 357 13.33 -8.50 -3.09
C LEU A 357 12.73 -9.58 -3.99
N PHE A 358 11.44 -9.87 -3.80
CA PHE A 358 10.69 -10.87 -4.56
C PHE A 358 9.29 -10.37 -4.83
N VAL A 359 8.77 -10.71 -6.01
CA VAL A 359 7.34 -10.55 -6.33
C VAL A 359 6.72 -11.93 -6.44
N ARG A 360 5.78 -12.25 -5.55
CA ARG A 360 5.03 -13.52 -5.55
C ARG A 360 3.55 -13.24 -5.71
N ASP A 361 2.84 -14.16 -6.33
CA ASP A 361 1.37 -14.14 -6.45
C ASP A 361 0.80 -12.85 -7.07
N SER A 362 1.55 -12.20 -7.96
CA SER A 362 1.04 -11.04 -8.70
C SER A 362 -0.03 -11.44 -9.70
N LEU A 363 -1.05 -10.60 -9.85
CA LEU A 363 -2.07 -10.72 -10.90
C LEU A 363 -1.54 -10.23 -12.25
N PHE A 364 -0.54 -9.35 -12.23
CA PHE A 364 0.00 -8.73 -13.42
C PHE A 364 1.40 -9.27 -13.71
N PRO A 365 1.64 -9.78 -14.93
CA PRO A 365 2.96 -10.31 -15.30
C PRO A 365 4.06 -9.25 -15.28
N VAL A 366 3.70 -7.99 -15.50
CA VAL A 366 4.63 -6.85 -15.49
C VAL A 366 5.33 -6.76 -14.13
N ALA A 367 4.60 -6.99 -13.03
CA ALA A 367 5.17 -6.99 -11.69
C ALA A 367 6.28 -8.05 -11.47
N ALA A 368 6.32 -9.12 -12.27
CA ALA A 368 7.36 -10.15 -12.15
C ALA A 368 8.74 -9.65 -12.60
N GLY A 369 8.81 -8.66 -13.48
CA GLY A 369 10.05 -7.98 -13.91
C GLY A 369 10.49 -6.86 -12.96
N GLN A 370 9.58 -6.37 -12.14
CA GLN A 370 9.73 -5.20 -11.28
C GLN A 370 10.21 -5.56 -9.87
N ARG A 371 11.40 -6.11 -9.74
CA ARG A 371 11.97 -6.54 -8.46
C ARG A 371 13.48 -6.38 -8.47
N MET A 372 14.09 -6.59 -7.33
CA MET A 372 15.55 -6.68 -7.22
C MET A 372 16.11 -7.80 -8.12
N GLY A 373 17.29 -7.58 -8.70
CA GLY A 373 18.02 -8.60 -9.43
C GLY A 373 18.23 -9.87 -8.57
N ARG A 374 18.01 -11.07 -9.15
CA ARG A 374 17.99 -12.34 -8.38
C ARG A 374 19.24 -12.58 -7.53
N ARG A 375 20.44 -12.24 -8.05
CA ARG A 375 21.71 -12.42 -7.32
C ARG A 375 21.78 -11.50 -6.12
N GLN A 376 21.40 -10.24 -6.29
CA GLN A 376 21.42 -9.24 -5.21
C GLN A 376 20.36 -9.52 -4.17
N ALA A 377 19.12 -9.86 -4.58
CA ALA A 377 18.08 -10.29 -3.65
C ALA A 377 18.55 -11.47 -2.78
N ARG A 378 19.20 -12.48 -3.39
CA ARG A 378 19.79 -13.59 -2.64
C ARG A 378 20.84 -13.11 -1.65
N SER A 379 21.75 -12.23 -2.08
CA SER A 379 22.79 -11.67 -1.22
C SER A 379 22.25 -10.89 -0.03
N ILE A 380 21.13 -10.16 -0.21
CA ILE A 380 20.46 -9.45 0.87
C ILE A 380 19.80 -10.45 1.83
N VAL A 381 19.12 -11.48 1.31
CA VAL A 381 18.48 -12.52 2.14
C VAL A 381 19.51 -13.31 2.94
N GLU A 382 20.67 -13.62 2.35
CA GLU A 382 21.79 -14.26 3.06
C GLU A 382 22.32 -13.37 4.21
N ALA A 383 22.41 -12.06 3.98
CA ALA A 383 22.78 -11.10 5.03
C ALA A 383 21.73 -11.07 6.15
N TYR A 384 20.43 -11.11 5.81
CA TYR A 384 19.36 -11.19 6.79
C TYR A 384 19.38 -12.49 7.58
N ALA A 385 19.60 -13.63 6.93
CA ALA A 385 19.71 -14.93 7.58
C ALA A 385 20.82 -14.94 8.66
N ALA A 386 21.89 -14.17 8.44
CA ALA A 386 23.00 -14.03 9.37
C ALA A 386 22.81 -12.91 10.43
N THR A 387 21.66 -12.20 10.41
CA THR A 387 21.40 -11.04 11.26
C THR A 387 20.03 -11.17 11.94
N PRO A 388 19.97 -11.82 13.10
CA PRO A 388 18.69 -12.04 13.82
C PRO A 388 17.93 -10.75 14.16
N GLY A 389 18.63 -9.63 14.34
CA GLY A 389 18.04 -8.33 14.65
C GLY A 389 17.15 -7.76 13.54
N VAL A 390 17.38 -8.10 12.26
CA VAL A 390 16.52 -7.63 11.18
C VAL A 390 15.13 -8.24 11.33
N PHE A 391 14.08 -7.41 11.32
CA PHE A 391 12.71 -7.90 11.51
C PHE A 391 11.73 -7.54 10.40
N LEU A 392 11.99 -6.46 9.69
CA LEU A 392 11.11 -5.96 8.63
C LEU A 392 11.92 -5.38 7.48
N HIS A 393 11.52 -5.67 6.25
CA HIS A 393 11.92 -4.96 5.04
C HIS A 393 10.68 -4.38 4.38
N HIS A 394 10.56 -3.05 4.38
CA HIS A 394 9.47 -2.34 3.70
C HIS A 394 9.85 -2.02 2.25
N ALA A 395 8.91 -2.24 1.33
CA ALA A 395 9.06 -1.93 -0.09
C ALA A 395 7.77 -1.38 -0.71
N GLY A 396 7.92 -0.63 -1.82
CA GLY A 396 6.87 -0.12 -2.66
C GLY A 396 6.84 -0.77 -4.04
N HIS A 397 6.75 0.06 -5.11
CA HIS A 397 6.91 -0.29 -6.52
C HIS A 397 5.82 -1.18 -7.14
N THR A 398 5.32 -2.14 -6.42
CA THR A 398 4.26 -3.06 -6.90
C THR A 398 2.87 -2.50 -6.70
N HIS A 399 2.73 -1.37 -6.02
CA HIS A 399 1.48 -0.69 -5.69
C HIS A 399 0.45 -1.57 -4.98
N ARG A 400 0.89 -2.57 -4.21
CA ARG A 400 0.00 -3.52 -3.53
C ARG A 400 0.36 -3.73 -2.07
N ASN A 401 -0.61 -4.13 -1.29
CA ASN A 401 -0.37 -4.66 0.03
C ASN A 401 -0.01 -6.15 -0.06
N LYS A 402 1.20 -6.51 0.38
CA LYS A 402 1.62 -7.91 0.41
C LYS A 402 2.63 -8.16 1.52
N ARG A 403 2.33 -9.15 2.34
CA ARG A 403 3.28 -9.67 3.32
C ARG A 403 3.87 -10.99 2.84
N THR A 404 5.20 -11.07 2.83
CA THR A 404 5.92 -12.28 2.44
C THR A 404 6.99 -12.59 3.49
N LEU A 405 7.00 -13.80 4.03
CA LEU A 405 8.12 -14.27 4.86
C LEU A 405 9.25 -14.74 3.93
N LEU A 406 10.48 -14.36 4.25
CA LEU A 406 11.63 -14.71 3.43
C LEU A 406 12.02 -16.19 3.67
N PRO A 407 12.16 -17.04 2.62
CA PRO A 407 12.35 -18.48 2.78
C PRO A 407 13.57 -18.87 3.62
N HIS A 408 14.67 -18.12 3.50
CA HIS A 408 15.93 -18.40 4.21
C HIS A 408 16.18 -17.46 5.38
N ALA A 409 15.25 -16.53 5.64
CA ALA A 409 15.27 -15.60 6.77
C ALA A 409 13.84 -15.40 7.28
N PRO A 410 13.17 -16.45 7.80
CA PRO A 410 11.74 -16.41 8.14
C PRO A 410 11.40 -15.45 9.29
N HIS A 411 12.41 -14.98 10.01
CA HIS A 411 12.28 -13.94 11.03
C HIS A 411 12.11 -12.53 10.44
N VAL A 412 12.32 -12.37 9.12
CA VAL A 412 12.15 -11.10 8.41
C VAL A 412 10.88 -11.14 7.57
N ALA A 413 9.99 -10.19 7.80
CA ALA A 413 8.86 -9.96 6.92
C ALA A 413 9.25 -8.96 5.82
N LEU A 414 9.03 -9.31 4.55
CA LEU A 414 8.98 -8.36 3.46
C LEU A 414 7.55 -7.83 3.38
N GLN A 415 7.40 -6.52 3.56
CA GLN A 415 6.12 -5.83 3.52
C GLN A 415 6.09 -4.86 2.34
N GLU A 416 5.34 -5.21 1.31
CA GLU A 416 4.93 -4.29 0.26
C GLU A 416 3.69 -3.54 0.76
N VAL A 417 3.67 -2.21 0.64
CA VAL A 417 2.52 -1.36 0.99
C VAL A 417 1.88 -0.85 -0.30
N GLY A 418 0.56 -0.73 -0.32
CA GLY A 418 -0.17 -0.18 -1.47
C GLY A 418 0.23 1.26 -1.75
N ALA A 419 0.26 1.65 -3.04
CA ALA A 419 0.65 2.99 -3.45
C ALA A 419 -0.17 4.08 -2.75
N ALA A 420 0.49 5.18 -2.38
CA ALA A 420 -0.17 6.34 -1.78
C ALA A 420 -1.07 7.06 -2.79
N LYS A 421 -0.62 7.20 -4.03
CA LYS A 421 -1.23 8.05 -5.08
C LYS A 421 -2.58 7.57 -5.62
N GLU A 422 -2.91 6.29 -5.45
CA GLU A 422 -4.08 5.67 -6.11
C GLU A 422 -4.69 4.59 -5.22
N TYR A 423 -5.82 3.99 -5.61
CA TYR A 423 -6.42 2.90 -4.84
C TYR A 423 -5.37 1.80 -4.48
N PRO A 424 -5.27 1.36 -3.23
CA PRO A 424 -6.15 1.64 -2.09
C PRO A 424 -5.94 3.01 -1.45
N GLY A 425 -4.85 3.73 -1.73
CA GLY A 425 -4.57 5.10 -1.32
C GLY A 425 -4.38 5.25 0.18
N GLY A 426 -3.14 5.15 0.64
CA GLY A 426 -2.88 5.25 2.07
C GLY A 426 -1.48 4.80 2.47
N PHE A 427 -1.37 4.27 3.68
CA PHE A 427 -0.12 3.91 4.33
C PHE A 427 -0.34 2.80 5.36
N ALA A 428 0.74 2.16 5.80
CA ALA A 428 0.69 1.23 6.92
C ALA A 428 1.25 1.89 8.18
N LEU A 429 0.61 1.68 9.33
CA LEU A 429 1.18 1.99 10.64
C LEU A 429 1.86 0.75 11.21
N LEU A 430 3.13 0.89 11.54
CA LEU A 430 3.92 -0.08 12.27
C LEU A 430 4.03 0.39 13.72
N ARG A 431 3.27 -0.25 14.62
CA ARG A 431 3.29 0.00 16.07
C ARG A 431 4.25 -0.98 16.73
N ILE A 432 5.37 -0.48 17.24
CA ILE A 432 6.43 -1.27 17.87
C ILE A 432 6.21 -1.32 19.37
N HIS A 433 6.26 -2.53 19.92
CA HIS A 433 6.18 -2.83 21.35
C HIS A 433 7.43 -3.60 21.80
N THR A 434 7.68 -3.66 23.08
CA THR A 434 8.83 -4.44 23.61
C THR A 434 8.75 -5.91 23.25
N GLY A 435 7.56 -6.48 23.10
CA GLY A 435 7.34 -7.91 22.77
C GLY A 435 6.94 -8.16 21.32
N GLY A 436 7.11 -7.20 20.41
CA GLY A 436 6.79 -7.38 18.99
C GLY A 436 6.28 -6.14 18.28
N TYR A 437 5.59 -6.34 17.17
CA TYR A 437 4.97 -5.23 16.43
C TYR A 437 3.62 -5.63 15.82
N ALA A 438 2.78 -4.62 15.63
CA ALA A 438 1.57 -4.69 14.81
C ALA A 438 1.71 -3.78 13.60
N LEU A 439 1.33 -4.27 12.42
CA LEU A 439 1.29 -3.51 11.17
C LEU A 439 -0.14 -3.50 10.65
N ASN A 440 -0.68 -2.31 10.39
CA ASN A 440 -2.05 -2.11 9.95
C ASN A 440 -2.12 -1.05 8.86
N PHE A 441 -2.80 -1.35 7.75
CA PHE A 441 -3.00 -0.42 6.65
C PHE A 441 -4.19 0.49 6.91
N TYR A 442 -4.05 1.77 6.55
CA TYR A 442 -5.06 2.81 6.63
C TYR A 442 -5.18 3.55 5.31
N LYS A 443 -6.40 3.85 4.88
CA LYS A 443 -6.66 4.72 3.72
C LYS A 443 -6.58 6.19 4.12
N ALA A 444 -6.14 7.05 3.19
CA ALA A 444 -6.34 8.49 3.29
C ALA A 444 -7.85 8.82 3.30
N ARG A 445 -8.28 9.84 4.07
CA ARG A 445 -9.70 10.03 4.44
C ARG A 445 -10.33 11.35 4.03
N THR A 446 -9.60 12.28 3.41
CA THR A 446 -10.28 13.47 2.89
C THR A 446 -11.30 13.08 1.82
N THR A 447 -12.32 13.90 1.62
CA THR A 447 -13.36 13.62 0.63
C THR A 447 -12.78 13.40 -0.76
N GLU A 448 -11.86 14.28 -1.17
CA GLU A 448 -11.19 14.20 -2.46
C GLU A 448 -10.32 12.95 -2.61
N ALA A 449 -9.64 12.53 -1.53
CA ALA A 449 -8.84 11.31 -1.53
C ALA A 449 -9.71 10.06 -1.65
N LEU A 450 -10.87 10.02 -0.98
CA LEU A 450 -11.83 8.91 -1.09
C LEU A 450 -12.46 8.85 -2.49
N GLU A 451 -12.81 9.99 -3.08
CA GLU A 451 -13.34 10.08 -4.44
C GLU A 451 -12.30 9.62 -5.48
N TRP A 452 -11.05 10.06 -5.34
CA TRP A 452 -9.98 9.59 -6.22
C TRP A 452 -9.68 8.10 -6.03
N GLY A 453 -9.63 7.62 -4.79
CA GLY A 453 -9.48 6.21 -4.48
C GLY A 453 -10.54 5.36 -5.16
N GLU A 454 -11.81 5.75 -5.11
CA GLU A 454 -12.90 5.04 -5.80
C GLU A 454 -12.77 5.13 -7.32
N ARG A 455 -12.43 6.32 -7.86
CA ARG A 455 -12.23 6.54 -9.29
C ARG A 455 -11.08 5.67 -9.85
N SER A 456 -9.96 5.56 -9.13
CA SER A 456 -8.79 4.78 -9.55
C SER A 456 -8.96 3.27 -9.43
N ARG A 457 -10.03 2.78 -8.79
CA ARG A 457 -10.41 1.34 -8.83
C ARG A 457 -10.62 0.80 -10.24
N ARG A 458 -10.97 1.67 -11.19
CA ARG A 458 -11.21 1.32 -12.60
C ARG A 458 -9.94 0.90 -13.35
N MET A 459 -8.75 1.18 -12.83
CA MET A 459 -7.50 0.80 -13.46
C MET A 459 -7.45 -0.69 -13.77
N ALA A 460 -6.70 -1.05 -14.81
CA ALA A 460 -6.59 -2.42 -15.30
C ALA A 460 -7.98 -3.07 -15.55
N ALA A 461 -8.90 -2.33 -16.16
CA ALA A 461 -10.27 -2.76 -16.44
C ALA A 461 -11.02 -3.26 -15.19
N GLY A 462 -10.87 -2.58 -14.05
CA GLY A 462 -11.52 -2.90 -12.77
C GLY A 462 -10.87 -4.06 -12.00
N LEU A 463 -9.73 -4.56 -12.44
CA LEU A 463 -8.98 -5.62 -11.75
C LEU A 463 -8.01 -5.09 -10.69
N TRP A 464 -7.73 -3.78 -10.71
CA TRP A 464 -6.77 -3.15 -9.82
C TRP A 464 -7.01 -3.42 -8.32
N PRO A 465 -8.24 -3.36 -7.79
CA PRO A 465 -8.48 -3.63 -6.38
C PRO A 465 -8.02 -5.01 -5.90
N HIS A 466 -8.07 -6.01 -6.78
CA HIS A 466 -7.66 -7.38 -6.44
C HIS A 466 -6.14 -7.55 -6.35
N HIS A 467 -5.40 -6.65 -6.99
CA HIS A 467 -3.96 -6.56 -6.88
C HIS A 467 -3.57 -5.69 -5.69
N ALA A 468 -4.07 -4.47 -5.65
CA ALA A 468 -3.58 -3.40 -4.80
C ALA A 468 -3.97 -3.54 -3.32
N LEU A 469 -5.20 -3.99 -3.01
CA LEU A 469 -5.64 -4.16 -1.61
C LEU A 469 -4.93 -5.34 -0.91
N GLY A 470 -4.37 -6.28 -1.66
CA GLY A 470 -3.87 -7.55 -1.15
C GLY A 470 -4.92 -8.67 -1.22
N ARG A 471 -4.44 -9.91 -1.25
CA ARG A 471 -5.30 -11.11 -1.39
C ARG A 471 -6.00 -11.51 -0.11
N SER A 472 -5.46 -11.10 1.04
CA SER A 472 -6.02 -11.39 2.35
C SER A 472 -5.92 -10.18 3.27
N VAL A 473 -6.71 -10.17 4.34
CA VAL A 473 -6.61 -9.16 5.40
C VAL A 473 -5.22 -9.16 6.03
N THR A 474 -4.56 -10.33 6.08
CA THR A 474 -3.21 -10.50 6.66
C THR A 474 -2.08 -9.98 5.75
N ASP A 475 -2.35 -9.70 4.47
CA ASP A 475 -1.37 -9.02 3.60
C ASP A 475 -1.13 -7.55 4.02
N ARG A 476 -2.12 -6.94 4.70
CA ARG A 476 -2.12 -5.54 5.12
C ARG A 476 -2.33 -5.32 6.63
N ASN A 477 -2.64 -6.38 7.38
CA ASN A 477 -2.79 -6.33 8.84
C ASN A 477 -2.11 -7.55 9.43
N SER A 478 -1.13 -7.34 10.29
CA SER A 478 -0.39 -8.45 10.90
C SER A 478 0.14 -8.10 12.28
N VAL A 479 0.26 -9.10 13.12
CA VAL A 479 0.95 -9.02 14.41
C VAL A 479 2.08 -10.02 14.42
N VAL A 480 3.23 -9.61 14.94
CA VAL A 480 4.43 -10.43 15.06
C VAL A 480 4.96 -10.34 16.50
N PHE A 481 5.11 -11.48 17.12
CA PHE A 481 5.69 -11.60 18.47
C PHE A 481 7.19 -11.84 18.37
N ARG A 482 7.98 -10.95 18.95
CA ARG A 482 9.44 -11.06 19.04
C ARG A 482 9.98 -10.08 20.07
N ASP A 483 11.14 -10.37 20.63
CA ASP A 483 11.80 -9.46 21.52
C ASP A 483 12.33 -8.23 20.75
N LEU A 484 11.82 -7.06 21.11
CA LEU A 484 12.24 -5.73 20.65
C LEU A 484 12.56 -4.83 21.84
N SER A 485 12.81 -5.39 23.03
CA SER A 485 13.09 -4.63 24.26
C SER A 485 14.38 -3.82 24.20
N GLY A 486 15.27 -4.12 23.24
CA GLY A 486 16.46 -3.32 22.96
C GLY A 486 16.16 -1.93 22.36
N ILE A 487 14.90 -1.67 21.96
CA ILE A 487 14.47 -0.36 21.49
C ILE A 487 13.99 0.46 22.68
N THR A 488 14.51 1.67 22.81
CA THR A 488 14.03 2.69 23.75
C THR A 488 13.23 3.74 22.98
N ARG A 489 12.29 4.40 23.66
CA ARG A 489 11.57 5.49 23.00
C ARG A 489 12.57 6.59 22.61
N PRO A 490 12.72 6.94 21.32
CA PRO A 490 13.60 8.00 20.93
C PRO A 490 13.15 9.33 21.57
N THR A 491 14.09 10.15 22.00
CA THR A 491 13.82 11.53 22.38
C THR A 491 13.68 12.32 21.08
N LEU A 492 12.52 12.22 20.44
CA LEU A 492 12.22 13.06 19.27
C LEU A 492 11.99 14.50 19.76
N PRO A 493 12.44 15.53 19.02
CA PRO A 493 12.04 16.89 19.27
C PRO A 493 10.52 16.91 19.34
N SER A 494 9.95 17.49 20.40
CA SER A 494 8.51 17.54 20.56
C SER A 494 7.90 18.17 19.31
N LEU A 495 7.03 17.42 18.59
CA LEU A 495 6.16 17.99 17.57
C LEU A 495 5.46 19.19 18.22
N SER A 496 5.90 20.41 17.88
CA SER A 496 5.30 21.60 18.44
C SER A 496 3.82 21.55 18.06
N ALA A 497 2.97 21.60 19.09
CA ALA A 497 1.53 21.60 18.96
C ALA A 497 1.04 22.92 18.30
N ALA A 498 1.37 23.12 17.05
CA ALA A 498 0.78 24.12 16.19
C ALA A 498 -0.38 23.47 15.43
N ALA A 499 -1.45 23.16 16.16
CA ALA A 499 -2.73 22.95 15.53
C ALA A 499 -3.15 24.27 14.85
N PRO A 500 -3.32 24.34 13.54
CA PRO A 500 -3.96 25.49 12.94
C PRO A 500 -5.40 25.55 13.49
N LYS A 501 -5.73 26.65 14.15
CA LYS A 501 -7.12 26.98 14.48
C LYS A 501 -7.87 27.13 13.16
N LEU A 502 -8.64 26.14 12.80
CA LEU A 502 -9.66 26.27 11.77
C LEU A 502 -10.68 27.29 12.29
N HIS A 503 -10.69 28.46 11.69
CA HIS A 503 -11.83 29.35 11.78
C HIS A 503 -12.98 28.69 11.00
N VAL A 504 -14.08 28.49 11.72
CA VAL A 504 -15.40 28.02 11.25
C VAL A 504 -15.96 28.92 10.16
#